data_574c84e0e8ddd87cec631bafeaf1c590
#
_entry.id   574c84e0e8ddd87cec631bafeaf1c590
#
_cell.length_a   1.000
_cell.length_b   1.000
_cell.length_c   1.000
_cell.angle_alpha   90.00
_cell.angle_beta   90.00
_cell.angle_gamma   90.00
#
_symmetry.space_group_name_H-M   'P 1'
#
loop_
_entity.id
_entity.type
_entity.pdbx_description
1 polymer ?
#
loop_
_entity_poly.entity_id
_entity_poly.type
_entity_poly.pdbx_seq_one_letter_code
_entity_poly.pdbx_strand_id
1 'polypeptide(L)' 'MRILITGATGLIGSELVSLLLQNGIEVHYLTTSKKKINKEEKYQGFFWNPAQGIIDENCLIGVDAIIHLAGASIA' A
#
# COMPACT_ATOMS: atom_id res chain seq x y z
N MET A 1 7.51 8.32 -10.01
CA MET A 1 7.89 7.25 -9.07
C MET A 1 6.66 6.61 -8.51
N ARG A 2 6.66 5.32 -8.37
CA ARG A 2 5.56 4.55 -7.77
C ARG A 2 6.11 3.69 -6.64
N ILE A 3 5.47 3.76 -5.47
CA ILE A 3 5.89 3.06 -4.27
C ILE A 3 4.76 2.14 -3.81
N LEU A 4 5.09 0.88 -3.51
CA LEU A 4 4.16 -0.06 -2.88
C LEU A 4 4.36 0.00 -1.36
N ILE A 5 3.26 0.19 -0.62
CA ILE A 5 3.29 0.26 0.83
C ILE A 5 2.43 -0.84 1.41
N THR A 6 2.97 -1.62 2.34
CA THR A 6 2.19 -2.51 3.19
C THR A 6 1.92 -1.80 4.52
N GLY A 7 0.71 -1.93 5.05
CA GLY A 7 0.32 -1.23 6.28
C GLY A 7 -0.09 0.23 6.05
N ALA A 8 -0.49 0.58 4.83
CA ALA A 8 -0.86 1.96 4.47
C ALA A 8 -2.08 2.49 5.24
N THR A 9 -2.94 1.61 5.73
CA THR A 9 -4.15 2.00 6.46
C THR A 9 -3.91 2.19 7.96
N GLY A 10 -2.72 1.88 8.46
CA GLY A 10 -2.33 2.16 9.83
C GLY A 10 -2.05 3.65 10.05
N LEU A 11 -1.84 4.03 11.31
CA LEU A 11 -1.62 5.42 11.67
C LEU A 11 -0.38 6.02 10.95
N ILE A 12 0.75 5.36 11.06
CA ILE A 12 2.00 5.82 10.42
C ILE A 12 1.89 5.70 8.89
N GLY A 13 1.33 4.60 8.41
CA GLY A 13 1.17 4.38 6.98
C GLY A 13 0.31 5.43 6.30
N SER A 14 -0.79 5.85 6.93
CA SER A 14 -1.68 6.86 6.36
C SER A 14 -1.01 8.23 6.26
N GLU A 15 -0.20 8.60 7.26
CA GLU A 15 0.56 9.84 7.21
C GLU A 15 1.63 9.81 6.11
N LEU A 16 2.31 8.69 5.97
CA LEU A 16 3.31 8.52 4.92
C LEU A 16 2.67 8.59 3.52
N VAL A 17 1.52 7.95 3.33
CA VAL A 17 0.78 8.02 2.07
C VAL A 17 0.44 9.47 1.71
N SER A 18 -0.08 10.23 2.67
CA SER A 18 -0.40 11.65 2.43
C SER A 18 0.82 12.43 1.98
N LEU A 19 1.95 12.21 2.64
CA LEU A 19 3.20 12.90 2.30
C LEU A 19 3.67 12.54 0.89
N LEU A 20 3.62 11.27 0.53
CA LEU A 20 4.03 10.81 -0.80
C LEU A 20 3.14 11.39 -1.89
N LEU A 21 1.83 11.38 -1.70
CA LEU A 21 0.89 11.93 -2.66
C LEU A 21 1.07 13.44 -2.84
N GLN A 22 1.35 14.16 -1.77
CA GLN A 22 1.64 15.59 -1.83
C GLN A 22 2.89 15.90 -2.66
N ASN A 23 3.82 14.95 -2.75
CA ASN A 23 5.05 15.09 -3.52
C ASN A 23 4.93 14.50 -4.94
N GLY A 24 3.72 14.18 -5.39
CA GLY A 24 3.49 13.67 -6.73
C GLY A 24 3.89 12.23 -6.93
N ILE A 25 4.12 11.49 -5.85
CA ILE A 25 4.50 10.07 -5.90
C ILE A 25 3.24 9.21 -5.92
N GLU A 26 3.17 8.28 -6.86
CA GLU A 26 2.07 7.32 -6.93
C GLU A 26 2.24 6.24 -5.85
N VAL A 27 1.13 5.85 -5.24
CA VAL A 27 1.12 4.85 -4.17
C VAL A 27 0.25 3.67 -4.56
N HIS A 28 0.84 2.48 -4.50
CA HIS A 28 0.11 1.23 -4.44
C HIS A 28 0.14 0.73 -2.99
N TYR A 29 -0.95 0.15 -2.52
CA TYR A 29 -0.96 -0.43 -1.18
C TYR A 29 -1.68 -1.77 -1.16
N LEU A 30 -1.36 -2.57 -0.15
CA LEU A 30 -1.97 -3.87 0.06
C LEU A 30 -2.92 -3.80 1.25
N THR A 31 -4.07 -4.44 1.12
CA THR A 31 -5.04 -4.54 2.20
C THR A 31 -5.70 -5.92 2.21
N THR A 32 -5.98 -6.42 3.39
CA THR A 32 -6.73 -7.67 3.56
C THR A 32 -8.25 -7.45 3.47
N SER A 33 -8.69 -6.19 3.44
CA SER A 33 -10.10 -5.84 3.34
C SER A 33 -10.43 -5.34 1.95
N LYS A 34 -11.27 -6.08 1.23
CA LYS A 34 -11.71 -5.67 -0.11
C LYS A 34 -12.50 -4.36 -0.09
N LYS A 35 -13.09 -4.02 1.05
CA LYS A 35 -13.83 -2.76 1.22
C LYS A 35 -12.93 -1.54 1.29
N LYS A 36 -11.64 -1.72 1.58
CA LYS A 36 -10.68 -0.64 1.70
C LYS A 36 -9.85 -0.41 0.44
N ILE A 37 -10.20 -1.07 -0.65
CA ILE A 37 -9.50 -0.90 -1.92
C ILE A 37 -9.99 0.38 -2.59
N ASN A 38 -9.09 1.35 -2.75
CA ASN A 38 -9.31 2.54 -3.56
C ASN A 38 -8.75 2.32 -4.96
N LYS A 39 -9.38 2.93 -5.95
CA LYS A 39 -8.94 2.85 -7.35
C LYS A 39 -8.76 4.24 -7.94
N GLU A 40 -8.11 5.11 -7.21
CA GLU A 40 -7.75 6.43 -7.68
C GLU A 40 -6.48 6.36 -8.53
N GLU A 41 -6.31 7.32 -9.44
CA GLU A 41 -5.20 7.32 -10.39
C GLU A 41 -3.83 7.21 -9.72
N LYS A 42 -3.63 7.92 -8.59
CA LYS A 42 -2.35 7.96 -7.89
C LYS A 42 -2.33 7.18 -6.58
N TYR A 43 -3.45 6.61 -6.19
CA TYR A 43 -3.58 5.89 -4.93
C TYR A 43 -4.46 4.67 -5.16
N GLN A 44 -3.85 3.50 -5.33
CA GLN A 44 -4.56 2.30 -5.72
C GLN A 44 -4.27 1.15 -4.77
N GLY A 45 -5.33 0.52 -4.26
CA GLY A 45 -5.24 -0.60 -3.36
C GLY A 45 -5.36 -1.94 -4.07
N PHE A 46 -4.73 -2.96 -3.49
CA PHE A 46 -4.76 -4.32 -3.99
C PHE A 46 -5.00 -5.28 -2.84
N PHE A 47 -5.72 -6.35 -3.12
CA PHE A 47 -6.02 -7.35 -2.10
C PHE A 47 -4.84 -8.28 -1.87
N TRP A 48 -4.58 -8.62 -0.60
CA TRP A 48 -3.69 -9.70 -0.25
C TRP A 48 -4.21 -10.43 0.98
N ASN A 49 -3.77 -11.68 1.14
CA ASN A 49 -4.02 -12.46 2.33
C ASN A 49 -2.74 -13.24 2.65
N PRO A 50 -1.86 -12.68 3.47
CA PRO A 50 -0.57 -13.30 3.76
C PRO A 50 -0.70 -14.62 4.50
N ALA A 51 -1.77 -14.82 5.28
CA ALA A 51 -2.01 -16.08 5.98
C ALA A 51 -2.28 -17.25 5.01
N GLN A 52 -2.81 -16.96 3.83
CA GLN A 52 -3.10 -17.94 2.78
C GLN A 52 -2.12 -17.87 1.60
N GLY A 53 -1.15 -16.98 1.65
CA GLY A 53 -0.21 -16.79 0.57
C GLY A 53 -0.81 -16.16 -0.69
N ILE A 54 -1.91 -15.42 -0.57
CA ILE A 54 -2.61 -14.81 -1.69
C ILE A 54 -2.18 -13.35 -1.82
N ILE A 55 -1.81 -12.94 -3.04
CA ILE A 55 -1.49 -11.54 -3.34
C ILE A 55 -1.89 -11.23 -4.78
N ASP A 56 -2.47 -10.05 -4.99
CA ASP A 56 -2.74 -9.54 -6.34
C ASP A 56 -1.43 -8.99 -6.93
N GLU A 57 -0.86 -9.71 -7.89
CA GLU A 57 0.43 -9.37 -8.49
C GLU A 57 0.44 -8.03 -9.21
N ASN A 58 -0.71 -7.50 -9.58
CA ASN A 58 -0.81 -6.18 -10.21
C ASN A 58 -0.28 -5.05 -9.30
N CYS A 59 -0.19 -5.30 -8.00
CA CYS A 59 0.35 -4.33 -7.05
C CYS A 59 1.82 -3.98 -7.34
N LEU A 60 2.54 -4.85 -8.05
CA LEU A 60 3.96 -4.67 -8.35
C LEU A 60 4.21 -3.97 -9.70
N ILE A 61 3.19 -3.76 -10.52
CA ILE A 61 3.37 -3.17 -11.84
C ILE A 61 3.88 -1.73 -11.72
N GLY A 62 5.04 -1.47 -12.32
CA GLY A 62 5.65 -0.14 -12.35
C GLY A 62 6.18 0.34 -11.01
N VAL A 63 6.28 -0.52 -10.01
CA VAL A 63 6.75 -0.14 -8.66
C VAL A 63 8.26 0.02 -8.66
N ASP A 64 8.73 1.15 -8.14
CA ASP A 64 10.15 1.49 -8.03
C ASP A 64 10.73 1.12 -6.66
N ALA A 65 9.90 1.10 -5.62
CA ALA A 65 10.36 0.79 -4.27
C ALA A 65 9.21 0.22 -3.43
N ILE A 66 9.55 -0.53 -2.39
CA ILE A 66 8.59 -1.13 -1.47
C ILE A 66 8.91 -0.66 -0.05
N ILE A 67 7.88 -0.18 0.65
CA ILE A 67 7.96 0.16 2.07
C ILE A 67 7.04 -0.79 2.83
N HIS A 68 7.63 -1.61 3.69
CA HIS A 68 6.91 -2.64 4.43
C HIS A 68 6.70 -2.20 5.87
N LEU A 69 5.48 -1.76 6.17
CA LEU A 69 5.05 -1.36 7.51
C LEU A 69 4.13 -2.38 8.17
N ALA A 70 3.53 -3.27 7.39
CA ALA A 70 2.63 -4.30 7.91
C ALA A 70 3.43 -5.26 8.81
N GLY A 71 2.88 -5.55 9.99
CA GLY A 71 3.55 -6.39 10.97
C GLY A 71 4.59 -5.68 11.81
N ALA A 72 4.86 -4.40 11.56
CA ALA A 72 5.70 -3.61 12.43
C ALA A 72 5.01 -3.43 13.78
N SER A 73 5.66 -3.87 14.84
CA SER A 73 5.16 -3.68 16.20
C SER A 73 5.76 -2.39 16.72
N ILE A 74 4.89 -1.43 17.00
CA ILE A 74 5.29 -0.21 17.70
C ILE A 74 4.82 -0.38 19.13
N ALA A 75 5.72 -0.84 19.94
CA ALA A 75 5.43 -1.00 21.34
C ALA A 75 5.47 0.35 22.04
#